data_8bb9e3191665609b3e4a36f7f52c3d52
#
_entry.id   8bb9e3191665609b3e4a36f7f52c3d52
#
_cell.length_a   1.000
_cell.length_b   1.000
_cell.length_c   1.000
_cell.angle_alpha   90.00
_cell.angle_beta   90.00
_cell.angle_gamma   90.00
#
_symmetry.space_group_name_H-M   'P 1'
#
loop_
_entity.id
_entity.type
_entity.pdbx_description
1 polymer ?
#
loop_
_entity_poly.entity_id
_entity_poly.type
_entity_poly.pdbx_seq_one_letter_code
_entity_poly.pdbx_strand_id
1 'polypeptide(L)'
;MPYTGHVRKRTTKSGITTYQVIVEEESSFANGKRKRYYKTIQGGKKQAEKVMRDMIHELETRTFVKDNRITVRDFMHQWLEIYVKNQLSPTTVQHYIDQTEKYIIPQFGDTCLQQLKNIDIQKWIFSLQKASPRTGKPLSPKTIKNILLNLSAAMKKAVMLELIPKNPCDDLTLPKLEHYQPKVYSMEEVDTL
;
A
#
# COMPACT_ATOMS: atom_id res chain seq x y z
N MET A 1 14.32 -17.98 15.38
CA MET A 1 13.79 -19.32 15.06
C MET A 1 14.55 -19.79 13.83
N PRO A 2 15.06 -21.02 13.78
CA PRO A 2 15.78 -21.46 12.60
C PRO A 2 14.80 -21.77 11.47
N TYR A 3 14.98 -21.07 10.37
CA TYR A 3 14.34 -21.40 9.10
C TYR A 3 15.36 -22.17 8.25
N THR A 4 14.93 -23.25 7.66
CA THR A 4 15.74 -24.02 6.69
C THR A 4 15.18 -23.80 5.28
N GLY A 5 16.07 -23.71 4.30
CA GLY A 5 15.66 -23.48 2.92
C GLY A 5 16.36 -24.41 1.94
N HIS A 6 15.68 -24.77 0.87
CA HIS A 6 16.28 -25.49 -0.25
C HIS A 6 15.71 -25.02 -1.59
N VAL A 7 16.48 -25.21 -2.65
CA VAL A 7 16.14 -24.83 -4.01
C VAL A 7 15.95 -26.07 -4.86
N ARG A 8 14.79 -26.21 -5.50
CA ARG A 8 14.48 -27.33 -6.40
C ARG A 8 14.37 -26.85 -7.84
N LYS A 9 15.14 -27.43 -8.74
CA LYS A 9 15.02 -27.21 -10.19
C LYS A 9 13.73 -27.88 -10.71
N ARG A 10 12.96 -27.13 -11.50
CA ARG A 10 11.79 -27.64 -12.24
C ARG A 10 11.91 -27.27 -13.71
N THR A 11 11.61 -28.20 -14.60
CA THR A 11 11.52 -27.96 -16.03
C THR A 11 10.05 -28.12 -16.44
N THR A 12 9.48 -27.12 -17.08
CA THR A 12 8.12 -27.18 -17.60
C THR A 12 8.06 -28.07 -18.84
N LYS A 13 6.87 -28.53 -19.21
CA LYS A 13 6.66 -29.30 -20.47
C LYS A 13 7.11 -28.53 -21.71
N SER A 14 7.15 -27.21 -21.64
CA SER A 14 7.64 -26.30 -22.70
C SER A 14 9.16 -26.08 -22.68
N GLY A 15 9.94 -26.85 -21.90
CA GLY A 15 11.39 -26.73 -21.84
C GLY A 15 11.95 -25.59 -21.00
N ILE A 16 11.12 -24.74 -20.41
CA ILE A 16 11.56 -23.61 -19.58
C ILE A 16 12.01 -24.14 -18.23
N THR A 17 13.25 -23.81 -17.86
CA THR A 17 13.79 -24.16 -16.54
C THR A 17 13.40 -23.06 -15.52
N THR A 18 12.78 -23.49 -14.43
CA THR A 18 12.43 -22.65 -13.28
C THR A 18 13.03 -23.23 -12.01
N TYR A 19 13.20 -22.39 -11.01
CA TYR A 19 13.65 -22.83 -9.68
C TYR A 19 12.56 -22.52 -8.66
N GLN A 20 12.21 -23.55 -7.89
CA GLN A 20 11.32 -23.40 -6.75
C GLN A 20 12.16 -23.27 -5.49
N VAL A 21 12.03 -22.14 -4.81
CA VAL A 21 12.56 -21.89 -3.47
C VAL A 21 11.53 -22.39 -2.47
N ILE A 22 11.99 -23.15 -1.47
CA ILE A 22 11.16 -23.70 -0.40
C ILE A 22 11.87 -23.34 0.91
N VAL A 23 11.17 -22.65 1.81
CA VAL A 23 11.64 -22.34 3.16
C VAL A 23 10.69 -22.98 4.17
N GLU A 24 11.23 -23.69 5.14
CA GLU A 24 10.49 -24.40 6.19
C GLU A 24 10.81 -23.80 7.56
N GLU A 25 9.78 -23.66 8.41
CA GLU A 25 9.91 -23.25 9.80
C GLU A 25 10.08 -24.49 10.69
N GLU A 26 11.20 -24.59 11.43
CA GLU A 26 11.53 -25.79 12.21
C GLU A 26 10.64 -26.00 13.45
N SER A 27 9.98 -24.97 13.97
CA SER A 27 9.28 -25.00 15.27
C SER A 27 7.76 -25.04 15.21
N SER A 28 7.14 -25.17 14.04
CA SER A 28 5.69 -25.11 13.89
C SER A 28 5.03 -26.48 14.09
N PHE A 29 5.02 -26.98 15.34
CA PHE A 29 4.31 -28.22 15.71
C PHE A 29 2.85 -28.05 16.10
N ALA A 30 2.21 -26.93 15.80
CA ALA A 30 0.82 -26.70 16.21
C ALA A 30 -0.21 -27.60 15.51
N ASN A 31 0.11 -28.60 14.73
CA ASN A 31 -0.77 -29.66 14.21
C ASN A 31 0.02 -30.72 13.42
N GLY A 32 1.28 -30.96 13.75
CA GLY A 32 2.10 -32.00 13.08
C GLY A 32 2.51 -31.68 11.65
N LYS A 33 2.20 -30.48 11.15
CA LYS A 33 2.58 -30.03 9.80
C LYS A 33 3.54 -28.85 9.88
N ARG A 34 4.72 -29.00 9.23
CA ARG A 34 5.69 -27.92 9.08
C ARG A 34 5.10 -26.80 8.21
N LYS A 35 5.23 -25.56 8.65
CA LYS A 35 4.84 -24.42 7.83
C LYS A 35 5.88 -24.20 6.73
N ARG A 36 5.43 -24.17 5.49
CA ARG A 36 6.28 -24.06 4.30
C ARG A 36 5.91 -22.85 3.48
N TYR A 37 6.94 -22.14 3.02
CA TYR A 37 6.82 -20.99 2.15
C TYR A 37 7.44 -21.32 0.80
N TYR A 38 6.77 -20.92 -0.29
CA TYR A 38 7.17 -21.26 -1.66
C TYR A 38 7.31 -20.02 -2.51
N LYS A 39 8.38 -19.94 -3.30
CA LYS A 39 8.53 -18.92 -4.34
C LYS A 39 9.12 -19.56 -5.58
N THR A 40 8.55 -19.32 -6.75
CA THR A 40 9.07 -19.83 -8.03
C THR A 40 9.69 -18.67 -8.79
N ILE A 41 10.90 -18.87 -9.28
CA ILE A 41 11.60 -17.87 -10.08
C ILE A 41 12.05 -18.44 -11.43
N GLN A 42 12.09 -17.60 -12.43
CA GLN A 42 12.75 -17.85 -13.70
C GLN A 42 14.18 -17.28 -13.60
N GLY A 43 15.20 -18.10 -13.82
CA GLY A 43 16.60 -17.65 -13.72
C GLY A 43 17.57 -18.78 -13.38
N GLY A 44 18.79 -18.42 -12.98
CA GLY A 44 19.84 -19.36 -12.62
C GLY A 44 19.79 -19.81 -11.15
N LYS A 45 20.48 -20.93 -10.84
CA LYS A 45 20.59 -21.51 -9.47
C LYS A 45 21.08 -20.45 -8.45
N LYS A 46 22.12 -19.67 -8.80
CA LYS A 46 22.66 -18.61 -7.90
C LYS A 46 21.61 -17.54 -7.54
N GLN A 47 20.75 -17.20 -8.48
CA GLN A 47 19.67 -16.24 -8.24
C GLN A 47 18.60 -16.84 -7.31
N ALA A 48 18.29 -18.12 -7.48
CA ALA A 48 17.36 -18.83 -6.59
C ALA A 48 17.89 -18.92 -5.16
N GLU A 49 19.19 -19.19 -4.99
CA GLU A 49 19.84 -19.21 -3.67
C GLU A 49 19.86 -17.83 -3.01
N LYS A 50 20.03 -16.75 -3.79
CA LYS A 50 19.89 -15.38 -3.27
C LYS A 50 18.48 -15.13 -2.76
N VAL A 51 17.47 -15.40 -3.58
CA VAL A 51 16.05 -15.26 -3.19
C VAL A 51 15.71 -16.09 -1.97
N MET A 52 16.29 -17.27 -1.82
CA MET A 52 16.11 -18.11 -0.63
C MET A 52 16.65 -17.42 0.63
N ARG A 53 17.87 -16.87 0.57
CA ARG A 53 18.45 -16.14 1.72
C ARG A 53 17.65 -14.89 2.08
N ASP A 54 17.24 -14.13 1.07
CA ASP A 54 16.41 -12.94 1.26
C ASP A 54 15.08 -13.32 1.93
N MET A 55 14.45 -14.41 1.49
CA MET A 55 13.19 -14.92 2.04
C MET A 55 13.33 -15.41 3.49
N ILE A 56 14.45 -16.09 3.84
CA ILE A 56 14.76 -16.48 5.21
C ILE A 56 14.91 -15.23 6.08
N HIS A 57 15.67 -14.25 5.62
CA HIS A 57 15.86 -12.98 6.34
C HIS A 57 14.54 -12.24 6.56
N GLU A 58 13.69 -12.18 5.55
CA GLU A 58 12.34 -11.58 5.66
C GLU A 58 11.47 -12.31 6.69
N LEU A 59 11.54 -13.64 6.76
CA LEU A 59 10.81 -14.44 7.75
C LEU A 59 11.36 -14.24 9.17
N GLU A 60 12.67 -14.15 9.34
CA GLU A 60 13.32 -13.90 10.64
C GLU A 60 12.98 -12.50 11.17
N THR A 61 12.96 -11.51 10.29
CA THR A 61 12.61 -10.12 10.62
C THR A 61 11.09 -9.86 10.67
N ARG A 62 10.27 -10.87 10.41
CA ARG A 62 8.80 -10.78 10.33
C ARG A 62 8.32 -9.77 9.28
N THR A 63 9.12 -9.52 8.27
CA THR A 63 8.76 -8.64 7.13
C THR A 63 8.30 -9.43 5.91
N PHE A 64 8.29 -10.76 6.00
CA PHE A 64 7.82 -11.62 4.93
C PHE A 64 6.32 -11.48 4.72
N VAL A 65 5.94 -11.07 3.52
CA VAL A 65 4.55 -11.01 3.09
C VAL A 65 4.35 -11.99 1.94
N LYS A 66 3.39 -12.88 2.10
CA LYS A 66 3.05 -13.86 1.05
C LYS A 66 2.63 -13.12 -0.22
N ASP A 67 3.18 -13.56 -1.37
CA ASP A 67 2.77 -13.01 -2.67
C ASP A 67 1.24 -13.06 -2.82
N ASN A 68 0.66 -11.89 -2.94
CA ASN A 68 -0.77 -11.68 -3.01
C ASN A 68 -1.03 -10.78 -4.23
N ARG A 69 -2.05 -11.10 -5.01
CA ARG A 69 -2.43 -10.35 -6.22
C ARG A 69 -3.54 -9.33 -5.97
N ILE A 70 -3.81 -9.02 -4.71
CA ILE A 70 -4.81 -8.00 -4.36
C ILE A 70 -4.37 -6.67 -4.97
N THR A 71 -5.28 -6.04 -5.70
CA THR A 71 -5.06 -4.70 -6.24
C THR A 71 -5.34 -3.63 -5.19
N VAL A 72 -4.82 -2.42 -5.40
CA VAL A 72 -5.16 -1.27 -4.56
C VAL A 72 -6.67 -1.02 -4.59
N ARG A 73 -7.33 -1.17 -5.75
CA ARG A 73 -8.78 -1.06 -5.90
C ARG A 73 -9.53 -2.00 -4.96
N ASP A 74 -9.22 -3.30 -5.05
CA ASP A 74 -9.91 -4.32 -4.27
C ASP A 74 -9.72 -4.10 -2.77
N PHE A 75 -8.49 -3.76 -2.38
CA PHE A 75 -8.20 -3.50 -0.98
C PHE A 75 -8.89 -2.23 -0.45
N MET A 76 -8.86 -1.12 -1.21
CA MET A 76 -9.53 0.13 -0.82
C MET A 76 -11.03 -0.07 -0.65
N HIS A 77 -11.69 -0.79 -1.57
CA HIS A 77 -13.12 -1.10 -1.44
C HIS A 77 -13.42 -1.95 -0.21
N GLN A 78 -12.64 -3.00 0.05
CA GLN A 78 -12.79 -3.83 1.25
C GLN A 78 -12.57 -3.02 2.53
N TRP A 79 -11.56 -2.15 2.54
CA TRP A 79 -11.25 -1.30 3.68
C TRP A 79 -12.37 -0.29 3.97
N LEU A 80 -12.92 0.35 2.94
CA LEU A 80 -14.06 1.26 3.07
C LEU A 80 -15.28 0.53 3.63
N GLU A 81 -15.60 -0.65 3.11
CA GLU A 81 -16.78 -1.43 3.52
C GLU A 81 -16.66 -1.94 4.95
N ILE A 82 -15.52 -2.55 5.30
CA ILE A 82 -15.38 -3.25 6.58
C ILE A 82 -15.03 -2.28 7.73
N TYR A 83 -14.18 -1.30 7.48
CA TYR A 83 -13.64 -0.46 8.55
C TYR A 83 -14.21 0.95 8.57
N VAL A 84 -14.30 1.62 7.41
CA VAL A 84 -14.70 3.03 7.37
C VAL A 84 -16.19 3.20 7.67
N LYS A 85 -17.05 2.43 6.99
CA LYS A 85 -18.51 2.50 7.16
C LYS A 85 -18.97 2.15 8.58
N ASN A 86 -18.24 1.28 9.27
CA ASN A 86 -18.64 0.82 10.60
C ASN A 86 -18.12 1.69 11.74
N GLN A 87 -17.18 2.62 11.47
CA GLN A 87 -16.49 3.37 12.53
C GLN A 87 -16.68 4.88 12.44
N LEU A 88 -17.06 5.41 11.27
CA LEU A 88 -17.09 6.84 11.03
C LEU A 88 -18.52 7.35 10.76
N SER A 89 -18.71 8.67 10.95
CA SER A 89 -19.99 9.32 10.62
C SER A 89 -20.28 9.25 9.11
N PRO A 90 -21.57 9.26 8.70
CA PRO A 90 -21.96 9.13 7.28
C PRO A 90 -21.28 10.18 6.37
N THR A 91 -21.18 11.41 6.84
CA THR A 91 -20.50 12.48 6.09
C THR A 91 -19.02 12.19 5.87
N THR A 92 -18.33 11.70 6.90
CA THR A 92 -16.92 11.32 6.80
C THR A 92 -16.74 10.13 5.87
N VAL A 93 -17.60 9.12 5.98
CA VAL A 93 -17.62 7.96 5.08
C VAL A 93 -17.72 8.40 3.62
N GLN A 94 -18.67 9.31 3.31
CA GLN A 94 -18.85 9.83 1.97
C GLN A 94 -17.59 10.54 1.45
N HIS A 95 -16.91 11.31 2.29
CA HIS A 95 -15.64 11.97 1.94
C HIS A 95 -14.54 10.94 1.61
N TYR A 96 -14.44 9.86 2.37
CA TYR A 96 -13.47 8.80 2.11
C TYR A 96 -13.75 8.07 0.80
N ILE A 97 -15.01 7.74 0.54
CA ILE A 97 -15.44 7.14 -0.73
C ILE A 97 -15.10 8.07 -1.90
N ASP A 98 -15.50 9.34 -1.81
CA ASP A 98 -15.26 10.33 -2.85
C ASP A 98 -13.79 10.51 -3.18
N GLN A 99 -12.93 10.58 -2.18
CA GLN A 99 -11.49 10.71 -2.37
C GLN A 99 -10.89 9.46 -2.99
N THR A 100 -11.35 8.29 -2.56
CA THR A 100 -10.90 6.99 -3.09
C THR A 100 -11.27 6.86 -4.56
N GLU A 101 -12.53 7.06 -4.91
CA GLU A 101 -13.03 6.88 -6.28
C GLU A 101 -12.52 7.96 -7.25
N LYS A 102 -12.41 9.21 -6.79
CA LYS A 102 -12.05 10.33 -7.66
C LYS A 102 -10.56 10.50 -7.86
N TYR A 103 -9.73 10.06 -6.92
CA TYR A 103 -8.28 10.33 -6.95
C TYR A 103 -7.40 9.11 -6.81
N ILE A 104 -7.69 8.20 -5.86
CA ILE A 104 -6.79 7.08 -5.55
C ILE A 104 -6.93 5.96 -6.59
N ILE A 105 -8.15 5.51 -6.85
CA ILE A 105 -8.42 4.41 -7.78
C ILE A 105 -8.02 4.73 -9.23
N PRO A 106 -8.29 5.91 -9.79
CA PRO A 106 -7.85 6.23 -11.15
C PRO A 106 -6.32 6.20 -11.32
N GLN A 107 -5.57 6.47 -10.24
CA GLN A 107 -4.10 6.49 -10.29
C GLN A 107 -3.46 5.14 -9.99
N PHE A 108 -3.94 4.45 -8.96
CA PHE A 108 -3.28 3.26 -8.42
C PHE A 108 -4.16 2.01 -8.42
N GLY A 109 -5.43 2.12 -8.80
CA GLY A 109 -6.41 1.04 -8.64
C GLY A 109 -5.98 -0.30 -9.20
N ASP A 110 -5.35 -0.31 -10.36
CA ASP A 110 -4.92 -1.54 -11.05
C ASP A 110 -3.52 -2.02 -10.63
N THR A 111 -2.84 -1.25 -9.76
CA THR A 111 -1.54 -1.63 -9.21
C THR A 111 -1.72 -2.69 -8.13
N CYS A 112 -0.87 -3.72 -8.15
CA CYS A 112 -0.82 -4.68 -7.03
C CYS A 112 -0.41 -3.95 -5.74
N LEU A 113 -1.13 -4.22 -4.64
CA LEU A 113 -0.91 -3.55 -3.36
C LEU A 113 0.55 -3.61 -2.88
N GLN A 114 1.22 -4.76 -3.09
CA GLN A 114 2.63 -4.97 -2.74
C GLN A 114 3.63 -4.24 -3.65
N GLN A 115 3.18 -3.76 -4.81
CA GLN A 115 4.02 -3.05 -5.77
C GLN A 115 3.91 -1.53 -5.66
N LEU A 116 3.00 -1.02 -4.81
CA LEU A 116 2.83 0.41 -4.58
C LEU A 116 4.05 0.97 -3.84
N LYS A 117 4.80 1.87 -4.51
CA LYS A 117 6.05 2.44 -3.99
C LYS A 117 5.85 3.86 -3.50
N ASN A 118 6.59 4.22 -2.47
CA ASN A 118 6.65 5.59 -1.93
C ASN A 118 6.94 6.64 -3.03
N ILE A 119 7.90 6.37 -3.91
CA ILE A 119 8.27 7.29 -4.98
C ILE A 119 7.14 7.55 -5.97
N ASP A 120 6.28 6.57 -6.25
CA ASP A 120 5.16 6.74 -7.18
C ASP A 120 4.06 7.61 -6.54
N ILE A 121 3.82 7.44 -5.23
CA ILE A 121 2.93 8.31 -4.45
C ILE A 121 3.50 9.73 -4.39
N GLN A 122 4.80 9.90 -4.17
CA GLN A 122 5.43 11.22 -4.13
C GLN A 122 5.29 11.96 -5.47
N LYS A 123 5.53 11.29 -6.58
CA LYS A 123 5.33 11.86 -7.93
C LYS A 123 3.88 12.28 -8.15
N TRP A 124 2.94 11.45 -7.71
CA TRP A 124 1.51 11.74 -7.80
C TRP A 124 1.11 12.97 -6.98
N ILE A 125 1.60 13.12 -5.75
CA ILE A 125 1.39 14.32 -4.92
C ILE A 125 1.82 15.58 -5.70
N PHE A 126 3.00 15.57 -6.31
CA PHE A 126 3.48 16.69 -7.12
C PHE A 126 2.62 16.93 -8.37
N SER A 127 2.08 15.90 -8.99
CA SER A 127 1.15 16.06 -10.11
C SER A 127 -0.16 16.72 -9.69
N LEU A 128 -0.71 16.36 -8.53
CA LEU A 128 -1.94 16.96 -7.99
C LEU A 128 -1.78 18.46 -7.65
N GLN A 129 -0.56 18.89 -7.31
CA GLN A 129 -0.25 20.31 -7.11
C GLN A 129 -0.29 21.12 -8.42
N LYS A 130 -0.04 20.47 -9.56
CA LYS A 130 -0.03 21.13 -10.88
C LYS A 130 -1.41 21.09 -11.52
N ALA A 131 -2.03 19.92 -11.55
CA ALA A 131 -3.32 19.71 -12.17
C ALA A 131 -4.03 18.49 -11.57
N SER A 132 -5.28 18.66 -11.19
CA SER A 132 -6.15 17.55 -10.80
C SER A 132 -6.58 16.76 -12.05
N PRO A 133 -6.57 15.43 -12.01
CA PRO A 133 -7.08 14.60 -13.11
C PRO A 133 -8.53 14.91 -13.50
N ARG A 134 -9.32 15.40 -12.54
CA ARG A 134 -10.75 15.67 -12.73
C ARG A 134 -11.05 17.05 -13.30
N THR A 135 -10.36 18.10 -12.85
CA THR A 135 -10.72 19.48 -13.15
C THR A 135 -9.66 20.20 -13.97
N GLY A 136 -8.49 19.60 -14.18
CA GLY A 136 -7.33 20.26 -14.78
C GLY A 136 -6.74 21.40 -13.94
N LYS A 137 -7.33 21.73 -12.78
CA LYS A 137 -6.87 22.81 -11.89
C LYS A 137 -6.04 22.22 -10.74
N PRO A 138 -5.07 22.96 -10.17
CA PRO A 138 -4.33 22.57 -8.98
C PRO A 138 -5.26 22.26 -7.80
N LEU A 139 -4.94 21.22 -7.03
CA LEU A 139 -5.62 20.96 -5.76
C LEU A 139 -4.99 21.79 -4.64
N SER A 140 -5.81 22.20 -3.68
CA SER A 140 -5.30 22.89 -2.48
C SER A 140 -4.43 21.93 -1.65
N PRO A 141 -3.39 22.43 -0.96
CA PRO A 141 -2.56 21.64 -0.05
C PRO A 141 -3.36 20.83 0.98
N LYS A 142 -4.45 21.41 1.49
CA LYS A 142 -5.38 20.76 2.43
C LYS A 142 -6.07 19.55 1.79
N THR A 143 -6.54 19.69 0.55
CA THR A 143 -7.19 18.59 -0.18
C THR A 143 -6.22 17.45 -0.43
N ILE A 144 -5.01 17.76 -0.89
CA ILE A 144 -3.95 16.76 -1.12
C ILE A 144 -3.62 16.02 0.18
N LYS A 145 -3.46 16.75 1.28
CA LYS A 145 -3.21 16.16 2.61
C LYS A 145 -4.33 15.19 3.01
N ASN A 146 -5.60 15.57 2.81
CA ASN A 146 -6.73 14.71 3.17
C ASN A 146 -6.78 13.43 2.32
N ILE A 147 -6.53 13.53 1.01
CA ILE A 147 -6.45 12.36 0.13
C ILE A 147 -5.33 11.42 0.58
N LEU A 148 -4.17 11.98 0.93
CA LEU A 148 -3.04 11.19 1.41
C LEU A 148 -3.30 10.54 2.77
N LEU A 149 -3.97 11.23 3.70
CA LEU A 149 -4.38 10.66 4.98
C LEU A 149 -5.33 9.47 4.80
N ASN A 150 -6.26 9.54 3.85
CA ASN A 150 -7.14 8.44 3.48
C ASN A 150 -6.32 7.22 3.00
N LEU A 151 -5.44 7.42 2.00
CA LEU A 151 -4.58 6.35 1.47
C LEU A 151 -3.67 5.78 2.58
N SER A 152 -3.04 6.64 3.37
CA SER A 152 -2.14 6.22 4.46
C SER A 152 -2.86 5.39 5.54
N ALA A 153 -4.10 5.77 5.90
CA ALA A 153 -4.90 5.00 6.85
C ALA A 153 -5.22 3.60 6.34
N ALA A 154 -5.58 3.49 5.05
CA ALA A 154 -5.80 2.20 4.40
C ALA A 154 -4.52 1.36 4.36
N MET A 155 -3.39 1.95 3.93
CA MET A 155 -2.10 1.26 3.88
C MET A 155 -1.61 0.83 5.27
N LYS A 156 -1.82 1.65 6.31
CA LYS A 156 -1.54 1.25 7.69
C LYS A 156 -2.34 0.01 8.10
N LYS A 157 -3.60 -0.07 7.66
CA LYS A 157 -4.42 -1.27 7.91
C LYS A 157 -3.89 -2.47 7.13
N ALA A 158 -3.42 -2.27 5.88
CA ALA A 158 -2.81 -3.34 5.10
C ALA A 158 -1.54 -3.91 5.76
N VAL A 159 -0.73 -3.06 6.40
CA VAL A 159 0.42 -3.51 7.21
C VAL A 159 -0.03 -4.35 8.40
N MET A 160 -1.06 -3.91 9.14
CA MET A 160 -1.62 -4.66 10.28
C MET A 160 -2.20 -6.03 9.87
N LEU A 161 -2.69 -6.14 8.63
CA LEU A 161 -3.20 -7.37 8.05
C LEU A 161 -2.11 -8.23 7.37
N GLU A 162 -0.84 -7.83 7.50
CA GLU A 162 0.31 -8.50 6.89
C GLU A 162 0.21 -8.65 5.35
N LEU A 163 -0.50 -7.72 4.68
CA LEU A 163 -0.63 -7.69 3.22
C LEU A 163 0.54 -6.96 2.55
N ILE A 164 1.16 -6.02 3.26
CA ILE A 164 2.38 -5.28 2.84
C ILE A 164 3.33 -5.16 4.04
N PRO A 165 4.66 -5.13 3.82
CA PRO A 165 5.64 -5.11 4.92
C PRO A 165 5.75 -3.76 5.62
N LYS A 166 5.48 -2.66 4.92
CA LYS A 166 5.52 -1.29 5.44
C LYS A 166 4.54 -0.39 4.71
N ASN A 167 4.17 0.72 5.34
CA ASN A 167 3.28 1.69 4.72
C ASN A 167 4.04 2.52 3.66
N PRO A 168 3.66 2.48 2.39
CA PRO A 168 4.31 3.26 1.33
C PRO A 168 4.04 4.76 1.43
N CYS A 169 3.13 5.19 2.30
CA CYS A 169 2.82 6.60 2.54
C CYS A 169 3.67 7.23 3.65
N ASP A 170 4.56 6.48 4.30
CA ASP A 170 5.46 7.04 5.32
C ASP A 170 6.53 7.92 4.67
N ASP A 171 6.97 8.95 5.40
CA ASP A 171 8.05 9.88 4.99
C ASP A 171 7.82 10.64 3.66
N LEU A 172 6.56 10.86 3.28
CA LEU A 172 6.21 11.65 2.11
C LEU A 172 6.30 13.15 2.39
N THR A 173 6.84 13.89 1.41
CA THR A 173 6.88 15.34 1.46
C THR A 173 5.55 15.94 1.01
N LEU A 174 4.89 16.64 1.93
CA LEU A 174 3.62 17.31 1.68
C LEU A 174 3.82 18.77 1.25
N PRO A 175 2.90 19.34 0.43
CA PRO A 175 2.88 20.76 0.15
C PRO A 175 2.66 21.55 1.44
N LYS A 176 3.33 22.70 1.55
CA LYS A 176 3.16 23.62 2.68
C LYS A 176 1.71 24.10 2.73
N LEU A 177 1.11 24.05 3.90
CA LEU A 177 -0.19 24.68 4.15
C LEU A 177 0.02 26.17 4.28
N GLU A 178 -0.64 26.97 3.44
CA GLU A 178 -0.73 28.40 3.66
C GLU A 178 -1.66 28.64 4.85
N HIS A 179 -1.21 29.44 5.80
CA HIS A 179 -2.05 29.87 6.90
C HIS A 179 -3.14 30.81 6.37
N TYR A 180 -4.36 30.30 6.28
CA TYR A 180 -5.51 31.13 6.03
C TYR A 180 -5.74 32.03 7.27
N GLN A 181 -5.53 33.33 7.11
CA GLN A 181 -5.97 34.31 8.10
C GLN A 181 -7.40 34.70 7.72
N PRO A 182 -8.41 34.33 8.55
CA PRO A 182 -9.78 34.76 8.30
C PRO A 182 -9.82 36.31 8.38
N LYS A 183 -10.38 36.93 7.35
CA LYS A 183 -10.79 38.34 7.46
C LYS A 183 -11.93 38.40 8.48
N VAL A 184 -11.65 38.98 9.63
CA VAL A 184 -12.65 39.32 10.61
C VAL A 184 -13.20 40.67 10.19
N TYR A 185 -14.50 40.76 9.92
CA TYR A 185 -15.16 42.02 9.67
C TYR A 185 -15.11 42.88 10.95
N SER A 186 -14.77 44.16 10.82
CA SER A 186 -14.90 45.10 11.91
C SER A 186 -16.39 45.36 12.20
N MET A 187 -16.70 45.83 13.41
CA MET A 187 -18.10 46.17 13.76
C MET A 187 -18.72 47.19 12.78
N GLU A 188 -17.93 48.13 12.27
CA GLU A 188 -18.33 49.12 11.28
C GLU A 188 -18.65 48.50 9.91
N GLU A 189 -17.97 47.46 9.52
CA GLU A 189 -18.23 46.72 8.28
C GLU A 189 -19.49 45.84 8.38
N VAL A 190 -19.84 45.38 9.59
CA VAL A 190 -21.07 44.59 9.85
C VAL A 190 -22.29 45.46 9.83
N ASP A 191 -22.20 46.73 10.33
CA ASP A 191 -23.31 47.67 10.34
C ASP A 191 -23.64 48.23 8.94
N THR A 192 -22.80 47.97 7.94
CA THR A 192 -22.99 48.40 6.54
C THR A 192 -23.48 47.30 5.61
N LEU A 193 -23.69 46.07 6.10
CA LEU A 193 -24.23 44.92 5.36
C LEU A 193 -25.73 44.75 5.56
#